data_40d8de7546b023e7645e90474748d311
#
_entry.id   40d8de7546b023e7645e90474748d311
#
_cell.length_a   1.000
_cell.length_b   1.000
_cell.length_c   1.000
_cell.angle_alpha   90.00
_cell.angle_beta   90.00
_cell.angle_gamma   90.00
#
_symmetry.space_group_name_H-M   'P 1'
#
loop_
_entity.id
_entity.type
_entity.pdbx_description
1 polymer ?
#
loop_
_entity_poly.entity_id
_entity_poly.type
_entity_poly.pdbx_seq_one_letter_code
_entity_poly.pdbx_strand_id
1 'polypeptide(L)'
;FTMIGSGKNIKSIAYVENVSEFIDHSLNFSSGLYIFNYVDKPDMNMNELVTIIKKTLKVKSIINLKIPYFLAIILGFVADFVGYIFRKNIPISSIRVKKFCADTQFDTSVNSTEFVASHSLEEAIKKTLEFEFSKQR
;
A
#
# COMPACT_ATOMS: atom_id res chain seq x y z
N PHE A 1 -4.26 -1.77 -15.54
CA PHE A 1 -4.32 -2.03 -14.08
C PHE A 1 -5.67 -2.66 -13.75
N THR A 2 -5.66 -3.86 -13.21
CA THR A 2 -6.90 -4.59 -12.85
C THR A 2 -7.18 -4.39 -11.37
N MET A 3 -8.39 -3.93 -11.03
CA MET A 3 -8.85 -3.78 -9.65
C MET A 3 -9.65 -5.00 -9.23
N ILE A 4 -9.41 -5.51 -8.04
CA ILE A 4 -10.22 -6.57 -7.41
C ILE A 4 -11.19 -5.91 -6.40
N GLY A 5 -12.46 -6.28 -6.47
CA GLY A 5 -13.49 -5.71 -5.62
C GLY A 5 -13.88 -4.28 -5.96
N SER A 6 -14.46 -3.57 -5.00
CA SER A 6 -14.94 -2.19 -5.19
C SER A 6 -13.82 -1.15 -5.19
N GLY A 7 -12.67 -1.47 -4.62
CA GLY A 7 -11.56 -0.54 -4.39
C GLY A 7 -11.84 0.52 -3.33
N LYS A 8 -12.89 0.33 -2.53
CA LYS A 8 -13.23 1.24 -1.41
C LYS A 8 -12.49 0.92 -0.12
N ASN A 9 -11.84 -0.23 -0.06
CA ASN A 9 -11.05 -0.64 1.09
C ASN A 9 -9.91 0.36 1.36
N ILE A 10 -9.72 0.66 2.64
CA ILE A 10 -8.80 1.68 3.11
C ILE A 10 -7.49 1.03 3.57
N LYS A 11 -6.38 1.70 3.24
CA LYS A 11 -5.03 1.27 3.63
C LYS A 11 -4.31 2.40 4.35
N SER A 12 -3.73 2.07 5.49
CA SER A 12 -2.68 2.90 6.09
C SER A 12 -1.36 2.57 5.42
N ILE A 13 -0.62 3.60 5.07
CA ILE A 13 0.67 3.52 4.38
C ILE A 13 1.68 4.36 5.16
N ALA A 14 2.92 3.93 5.20
CA ALA A 14 4.02 4.69 5.76
C ALA A 14 5.10 4.85 4.69
N TYR A 15 5.53 6.10 4.46
CA TYR A 15 6.59 6.41 3.51
C TYR A 15 7.95 6.30 4.20
N VAL A 16 8.89 5.63 3.55
CA VAL A 16 10.17 5.31 4.16
C VAL A 16 10.98 6.54 4.59
N GLU A 17 10.97 7.63 3.81
CA GLU A 17 11.68 8.86 4.18
C GLU A 17 11.05 9.51 5.41
N ASN A 18 9.71 9.62 5.47
CA ASN A 18 9.01 10.13 6.65
C ASN A 18 9.28 9.29 7.90
N VAL A 19 9.33 7.95 7.76
CA VAL A 19 9.69 7.05 8.86
C VAL A 19 11.14 7.31 9.31
N SER A 20 12.06 7.50 8.36
CA SER A 20 13.46 7.80 8.65
C SER A 20 13.63 9.13 9.39
N GLU A 21 12.90 10.16 8.95
CA GLU A 21 12.86 11.48 9.61
C GLU A 21 12.30 11.37 11.05
N PHE A 22 11.26 10.54 11.23
CA PHE A 22 10.72 10.30 12.58
C PHE A 22 11.73 9.59 13.48
N ILE A 23 12.49 8.63 12.95
CA ILE A 23 13.56 7.97 13.71
C ILE A 23 14.63 8.99 14.13
N ASP A 24 15.06 9.86 13.21
CA ASP A 24 16.02 10.93 13.51
C ASP A 24 15.47 11.89 14.56
N HIS A 25 14.22 12.33 14.43
CA HIS A 25 13.52 13.15 15.43
C HIS A 25 13.52 12.50 16.82
N SER A 26 13.32 11.17 16.87
CA SER A 26 13.26 10.42 18.12
C SER A 26 14.59 10.40 18.91
N LEU A 27 15.71 10.67 18.25
CA LEU A 27 17.03 10.78 18.92
C LEU A 27 17.09 11.94 19.91
N ASN A 28 16.19 12.91 19.81
CA ASN A 28 16.09 14.04 20.72
C ASN A 28 15.21 13.74 21.95
N PHE A 29 14.61 12.55 22.04
CA PHE A 29 13.79 12.19 23.19
C PHE A 29 14.67 11.93 24.42
N SER A 30 14.10 12.16 25.60
CA SER A 30 14.76 11.81 26.85
C SER A 30 15.00 10.30 26.94
N SER A 31 15.98 9.90 27.77
CA SER A 31 16.25 8.46 27.99
C SER A 31 14.98 7.74 28.48
N GLY A 32 14.60 6.66 27.81
CA GLY A 32 13.38 5.91 28.13
C GLY A 32 13.03 4.87 27.07
N LEU A 33 11.98 4.11 27.32
CA LEU A 33 11.36 3.21 26.35
C LEU A 33 10.14 3.89 25.75
N TYR A 34 10.15 4.08 24.43
CA TYR A 34 9.06 4.65 23.67
C TYR A 34 8.58 3.64 22.63
N ILE A 35 7.27 3.48 22.49
CA ILE A 35 6.64 2.61 21.50
C ILE A 35 5.69 3.45 20.67
N PHE A 36 5.98 3.56 19.39
CA PHE A 36 5.16 4.31 18.44
C PHE A 36 4.62 3.41 17.33
N ASN A 37 3.39 3.68 16.92
CA ASN A 37 2.83 3.17 15.69
C ASN A 37 2.86 4.31 14.67
N TYR A 38 3.60 4.12 13.57
CA TYR A 38 3.78 5.13 12.53
C TYR A 38 3.00 4.77 11.27
N VAL A 39 2.12 5.64 10.85
CA VAL A 39 1.50 5.66 9.52
C VAL A 39 1.30 7.10 9.07
N ASP A 40 1.48 7.37 7.77
CA ASP A 40 1.17 8.66 7.20
C ASP A 40 -0.34 8.85 7.08
N LYS A 41 -0.82 10.05 7.37
CA LYS A 41 -2.24 10.40 7.29
C LYS A 41 -2.46 11.52 6.26
N PRO A 42 -3.65 11.58 5.65
CA PRO A 42 -4.81 10.68 5.83
C PRO A 42 -4.62 9.32 5.16
N ASP A 43 -5.32 8.30 5.68
CA ASP A 43 -5.40 7.00 5.02
C ASP A 43 -6.00 7.14 3.62
N MET A 44 -5.67 6.20 2.73
CA MET A 44 -6.09 6.25 1.34
C MET A 44 -6.85 5.00 0.94
N ASN A 45 -7.92 5.16 0.16
CA ASN A 45 -8.58 3.99 -0.43
C ASN A 45 -7.88 3.53 -1.73
N MET A 46 -8.12 2.29 -2.13
CA MET A 46 -7.45 1.69 -3.29
C MET A 46 -7.79 2.38 -4.61
N ASN A 47 -8.98 3.00 -4.77
CA ASN A 47 -9.30 3.74 -6.00
C ASN A 47 -8.49 5.04 -6.09
N GLU A 48 -8.29 5.74 -4.97
CA GLU A 48 -7.42 6.94 -4.89
C GLU A 48 -5.99 6.58 -5.24
N LEU A 49 -5.45 5.53 -4.60
CA LEU A 49 -4.09 5.05 -4.86
C LEU A 49 -3.89 4.74 -6.35
N VAL A 50 -4.81 3.96 -6.96
CA VAL A 50 -4.73 3.62 -8.39
C VAL A 50 -4.85 4.86 -9.28
N THR A 51 -5.63 5.85 -8.86
CA THR A 51 -5.77 7.11 -9.61
C THR A 51 -4.43 7.88 -9.62
N ILE A 52 -3.77 7.98 -8.47
CA ILE A 52 -2.45 8.63 -8.37
C ILE A 52 -1.42 7.88 -9.24
N ILE A 53 -1.38 6.54 -9.13
CA ILE A 53 -0.47 5.72 -9.92
C ILE A 53 -0.67 5.96 -11.43
N LYS A 54 -1.91 5.91 -11.91
CA LYS A 54 -2.22 6.14 -13.33
C LYS A 54 -1.82 7.53 -13.79
N LYS A 55 -2.10 8.55 -12.97
CA LYS A 55 -1.76 9.94 -13.26
C LYS A 55 -0.24 10.13 -13.35
N THR A 56 0.49 9.59 -12.37
CA THR A 56 1.96 9.72 -12.29
C THR A 56 2.65 8.99 -13.46
N LEU A 57 2.24 7.77 -13.74
CA LEU A 57 2.83 6.97 -14.82
C LEU A 57 2.29 7.33 -16.22
N LYS A 58 1.36 8.30 -16.32
CA LYS A 58 0.72 8.72 -17.58
C LYS A 58 0.12 7.55 -18.36
N VAL A 59 -0.33 6.51 -17.66
CA VAL A 59 -0.91 5.32 -18.27
C VAL A 59 -2.33 5.63 -18.77
N LYS A 60 -2.51 5.67 -20.08
CA LYS A 60 -3.82 5.72 -20.70
C LYS A 60 -4.44 4.32 -20.64
N SER A 61 -5.08 3.98 -19.52
CA SER A 61 -5.80 2.73 -19.41
C SER A 61 -7.15 2.84 -20.12
N ILE A 62 -7.27 2.17 -21.25
CA ILE A 62 -8.51 2.12 -22.03
C ILE A 62 -9.58 1.29 -21.30
N ILE A 63 -9.16 0.32 -20.49
CA ILE A 63 -10.07 -0.60 -19.79
C ILE A 63 -9.77 -0.56 -18.27
N ASN A 64 -10.76 -0.08 -17.50
CA ASN A 64 -10.77 -0.19 -16.04
C ASN A 64 -11.44 -1.52 -15.65
N LEU A 65 -10.75 -2.63 -15.84
CA LEU A 65 -11.29 -3.95 -15.49
C LEU A 65 -11.39 -4.06 -13.97
N LYS A 66 -12.61 -4.25 -13.48
CA LYS A 66 -12.89 -4.57 -12.07
C LYS A 66 -13.35 -6.02 -11.98
N ILE A 67 -12.60 -6.85 -11.31
CA ILE A 67 -12.95 -8.24 -11.05
C ILE A 67 -13.77 -8.28 -9.76
N PRO A 68 -15.03 -8.78 -9.77
CA PRO A 68 -15.79 -8.98 -8.54
C PRO A 68 -15.01 -9.83 -7.53
N TYR A 69 -15.13 -9.48 -6.24
CA TYR A 69 -14.37 -10.15 -5.18
C TYR A 69 -14.56 -11.65 -5.17
N PHE A 70 -15.82 -12.13 -5.34
CA PHE A 70 -16.14 -13.56 -5.32
C PHE A 70 -15.46 -14.33 -6.46
N LEU A 71 -15.35 -13.74 -7.65
CA LEU A 71 -14.63 -14.37 -8.77
C LEU A 71 -13.13 -14.41 -8.50
N ALA A 72 -12.58 -13.31 -7.97
CA ALA A 72 -11.16 -13.26 -7.64
C ALA A 72 -10.78 -14.27 -6.55
N ILE A 73 -11.64 -14.48 -5.55
CA ILE A 73 -11.37 -15.47 -4.49
C ILE A 73 -11.45 -16.91 -5.00
N ILE A 74 -12.39 -17.21 -5.90
CA ILE A 74 -12.47 -18.54 -6.55
C ILE A 74 -11.19 -18.79 -7.37
N LEU A 75 -10.78 -17.82 -8.19
CA LEU A 75 -9.53 -17.91 -8.95
C LEU A 75 -8.31 -18.07 -8.04
N GLY A 76 -8.32 -17.41 -6.89
CA GLY A 76 -7.30 -17.56 -5.87
C GLY A 76 -7.21 -18.98 -5.31
N PHE A 77 -8.34 -19.61 -5.00
CA PHE A 77 -8.37 -21.01 -4.54
C PHE A 77 -7.93 -22.00 -5.63
N VAL A 78 -8.34 -21.78 -6.88
CA VAL A 78 -7.86 -22.59 -8.01
C VAL A 78 -6.35 -22.47 -8.16
N ALA A 79 -5.82 -21.26 -8.07
CA ALA A 79 -4.38 -21.03 -8.12
C ALA A 79 -3.64 -21.71 -6.94
N ASP A 80 -4.19 -21.63 -5.72
CA ASP A 80 -3.62 -22.30 -4.55
C ASP A 80 -3.59 -23.84 -4.77
N PHE A 81 -4.65 -24.42 -5.31
CA PHE A 81 -4.73 -25.86 -5.61
C PHE A 81 -3.72 -26.26 -6.70
N VAL A 82 -3.61 -25.49 -7.78
CA VAL A 82 -2.63 -25.73 -8.84
C VAL A 82 -1.20 -25.59 -8.29
N GLY A 83 -0.95 -24.55 -7.48
CA GLY A 83 0.34 -24.35 -6.82
C GLY A 83 0.74 -25.54 -5.92
N TYR A 84 -0.23 -26.09 -5.19
CA TYR A 84 -0.03 -27.29 -4.36
C TYR A 84 0.35 -28.52 -5.20
N ILE A 85 -0.38 -28.79 -6.31
CA ILE A 85 -0.10 -29.94 -7.19
C ILE A 85 1.28 -29.82 -7.84
N PHE A 86 1.59 -28.66 -8.41
CA PHE A 86 2.84 -28.46 -9.16
C PHE A 86 4.01 -28.02 -8.27
N ARG A 87 3.81 -27.91 -6.94
CA ARG A 87 4.80 -27.40 -5.97
C ARG A 87 5.46 -26.09 -6.40
N LYS A 88 4.69 -25.22 -7.06
CA LYS A 88 5.13 -23.90 -7.53
C LYS A 88 4.43 -22.78 -6.79
N ASN A 89 5.20 -21.75 -6.43
CA ASN A 89 4.63 -20.52 -5.89
C ASN A 89 3.96 -19.73 -7.03
N ILE A 90 2.62 -19.68 -7.00
CA ILE A 90 1.84 -18.89 -7.95
C ILE A 90 1.68 -17.46 -7.40
N PRO A 91 1.86 -16.42 -8.22
CA PRO A 91 1.77 -15.02 -7.77
C PRO A 91 0.39 -14.63 -7.25
N ILE A 92 -0.68 -15.33 -7.69
CA ILE A 92 -2.06 -15.13 -7.27
C ILE A 92 -2.41 -16.23 -6.27
N SER A 93 -3.01 -15.85 -5.12
CA SER A 93 -3.49 -16.79 -4.11
C SER A 93 -4.74 -16.24 -3.43
N SER A 94 -5.55 -17.10 -2.84
CA SER A 94 -6.76 -16.69 -2.10
C SER A 94 -6.41 -15.74 -0.94
N ILE A 95 -5.31 -15.97 -0.25
CA ILE A 95 -4.80 -15.10 0.82
C ILE A 95 -4.43 -13.72 0.30
N ARG A 96 -3.77 -13.63 -0.85
CA ARG A 96 -3.40 -12.33 -1.45
C ARG A 96 -4.62 -11.54 -1.88
N VAL A 97 -5.63 -12.21 -2.45
CA VAL A 97 -6.92 -11.58 -2.78
C VAL A 97 -7.59 -11.02 -1.52
N LYS A 98 -7.68 -11.82 -0.44
CA LYS A 98 -8.25 -11.40 0.84
C LYS A 98 -7.50 -10.17 1.39
N LYS A 99 -6.18 -10.23 1.47
CA LYS A 99 -5.34 -9.13 1.97
C LYS A 99 -5.48 -7.85 1.12
N PHE A 100 -5.56 -8.01 -0.21
CA PHE A 100 -5.74 -6.87 -1.11
C PHE A 100 -7.06 -6.14 -0.86
N CYS A 101 -8.15 -6.89 -0.66
CA CYS A 101 -9.49 -6.34 -0.48
C CYS A 101 -9.83 -5.98 0.98
N ALA A 102 -9.05 -6.40 1.96
CA ALA A 102 -9.29 -6.08 3.36
C ALA A 102 -8.97 -4.62 3.67
N ASP A 103 -9.69 -4.03 4.61
CA ASP A 103 -9.25 -2.79 5.26
C ASP A 103 -8.06 -3.11 6.17
N THR A 104 -7.02 -2.28 6.06
CA THR A 104 -5.87 -2.31 6.95
C THR A 104 -5.59 -0.89 7.40
N GLN A 105 -6.40 -0.45 8.34
CA GLN A 105 -6.37 0.90 8.88
C GLN A 105 -5.81 0.88 10.29
N PHE A 106 -4.81 1.73 10.52
CA PHE A 106 -4.14 1.85 11.80
C PHE A 106 -4.12 3.31 12.24
N ASP A 107 -4.18 3.53 13.54
CA ASP A 107 -3.94 4.84 14.12
C ASP A 107 -2.43 5.09 14.24
N THR A 108 -2.04 6.37 14.15
CA THR A 108 -0.67 6.79 14.43
C THR A 108 -0.58 7.40 15.81
N SER A 109 0.40 6.98 16.60
CA SER A 109 0.72 7.59 17.90
C SER A 109 1.75 8.70 17.81
N VAL A 110 2.30 8.93 16.62
CA VAL A 110 3.31 9.98 16.37
C VAL A 110 2.74 11.38 16.57
N ASN A 111 1.43 11.57 16.40
CA ASN A 111 0.75 12.84 16.63
C ASN A 111 0.88 13.36 18.09
N SER A 112 1.28 12.51 19.04
CA SER A 112 1.61 12.93 20.41
C SER A 112 2.98 13.58 20.55
N THR A 113 3.77 13.56 19.49
CA THR A 113 5.07 14.24 19.38
C THR A 113 4.92 15.52 18.56
N GLU A 114 5.91 16.39 18.57
CA GLU A 114 5.94 17.60 17.73
C GLU A 114 6.39 17.31 16.28
N PHE A 115 6.57 16.04 15.94
CA PHE A 115 7.01 15.65 14.60
C PHE A 115 5.96 15.92 13.53
N VAL A 116 6.42 16.52 12.44
CA VAL A 116 5.63 16.74 11.23
C VAL A 116 6.38 16.14 10.05
N ALA A 117 5.76 15.23 9.34
CA ALA A 117 6.34 14.58 8.17
C ALA A 117 6.58 15.60 7.03
N SER A 118 7.72 15.52 6.38
CA SER A 118 8.10 16.44 5.28
C SER A 118 7.35 16.17 3.99
N HIS A 119 6.86 14.95 3.80
CA HIS A 119 6.20 14.53 2.57
C HIS A 119 4.77 14.12 2.82
N SER A 120 3.86 14.67 2.02
CA SER A 120 2.49 14.17 1.95
C SER A 120 2.46 12.78 1.32
N LEU A 121 1.43 11.98 1.63
CA LEU A 121 1.29 10.63 1.08
C LEU A 121 1.20 10.62 -0.45
N GLU A 122 0.58 11.64 -1.06
CA GLU A 122 0.51 11.75 -2.53
C GLU A 122 1.90 11.99 -3.14
N GLU A 123 2.71 12.87 -2.54
CA GLU A 123 4.09 13.12 -2.98
C GLU A 123 4.97 11.89 -2.79
N ALA A 124 4.83 11.22 -1.67
CA ALA A 124 5.53 9.98 -1.35
C ALA A 124 5.28 8.89 -2.39
N ILE A 125 4.02 8.69 -2.78
CA ILE A 125 3.64 7.74 -3.83
C ILE A 125 4.28 8.13 -5.17
N LYS A 126 4.24 9.42 -5.55
CA LYS A 126 4.86 9.90 -6.79
C LYS A 126 6.37 9.63 -6.79
N LYS A 127 7.08 10.02 -5.74
CA LYS A 127 8.52 9.76 -5.59
C LYS A 127 8.86 8.27 -5.69
N THR A 128 8.10 7.42 -5.01
CA THR A 128 8.27 5.96 -5.06
C THR A 128 8.12 5.44 -6.49
N LEU A 129 7.08 5.88 -7.20
CA LEU A 129 6.85 5.46 -8.58
C LEU A 129 7.95 5.96 -9.53
N GLU A 130 8.40 7.19 -9.38
CA GLU A 130 9.50 7.74 -10.16
C GLU A 130 10.79 6.96 -9.94
N PHE A 131 11.11 6.62 -8.69
CA PHE A 131 12.27 5.81 -8.36
C PHE A 131 12.21 4.41 -8.97
N GLU A 132 11.10 3.69 -8.81
CA GLU A 132 10.93 2.32 -9.28
C GLU A 132 10.92 2.23 -10.81
N PHE A 133 10.28 3.18 -11.48
CA PHE A 133 10.14 3.14 -12.94
C PHE A 133 11.22 3.93 -13.70
N SER A 134 12.02 4.77 -13.03
CA SER A 134 13.19 5.40 -13.66
C SER A 134 14.31 4.38 -13.95
N LYS A 135 14.43 3.34 -13.14
CA LYS A 135 15.42 2.26 -13.33
C LYS A 135 15.11 1.32 -14.49
N GLN A 136 13.92 1.42 -15.09
CA GLN A 136 13.50 0.55 -16.20
C GLN A 136 13.65 1.24 -17.59
N ARG A 137 14.19 2.43 -17.64
CA ARG A 137 14.60 3.14 -18.86
C ARG A 137 16.12 3.19 -18.95
#